data_d6b68f2ac4eb130a1bcd0eaad5893d39
#
_entry.id   d6b68f2ac4eb130a1bcd0eaad5893d39
#
_cell.length_a   1.000
_cell.length_b   1.000
_cell.length_c   1.000
_cell.angle_alpha   90.00
_cell.angle_beta   90.00
_cell.angle_gamma   90.00
#
_symmetry.space_group_name_H-M   'P 1'
#
loop_
_entity.id
_entity.type
_entity.pdbx_description
1 polymer ?
#
loop_
_entity_poly.entity_id
_entity_poly.type
_entity_poly.pdbx_seq_one_letter_code
_entity_poly.pdbx_strand_id
1 'polypeptide(L)'
;MRYKSSALNDTPVIDFLVKDRYRFWRHFVFMLLFFVLLYFARFWQMYTGISQYYVLSIVYISLLIMAYINMYVLVPMFFFRTRYVLYFILLVALGIAGLNFISVIMSNFEEYKIEEYRPKKGGLYEGVMMCIPIILVTTTVKLLQKWIKDNERITELSNLTLNMELNELRNQINPHFLFNMLNNVKALIRTDPEKASTVIIKLSEFLRYQLYENSEEKTLLISEIDFLSNFLNLEKIRRENFSVEINSETDKRMLNSTFIPPNLFTTFVENAVKHSVEIDDKDSYVKIKIEVENKKLYFICTNSQNPNYSISDKNYGGLGLANIKRRLELLYQDQYSLNIVSTEKEYIVNLIIPV
;
A
#
# COMPACT_ATOMS: atom_id res chain seq x y z
N MET A 1 -7.95 1.69 18.41
CA MET A 1 -9.37 1.46 18.07
C MET A 1 -9.42 0.43 16.94
N ARG A 2 -9.93 -0.79 17.20
CA ARG A 2 -10.22 -1.74 16.10
C ARG A 2 -11.44 -1.21 15.37
N TYR A 3 -11.26 -0.67 14.18
CA TYR A 3 -12.38 -0.45 13.26
C TYR A 3 -13.04 -1.81 13.03
N LYS A 4 -14.29 -1.97 13.47
CA LYS A 4 -15.13 -3.10 13.11
C LYS A 4 -15.19 -3.13 11.59
N SER A 5 -14.61 -4.18 10.98
CA SER A 5 -14.86 -4.50 9.57
C SER A 5 -16.35 -4.42 9.33
N SER A 6 -16.72 -3.83 8.20
CA SER A 6 -18.11 -3.55 7.82
C SER A 6 -19.02 -4.74 8.15
N ALA A 7 -20.20 -4.46 8.71
CA ALA A 7 -21.19 -5.44 9.14
C ALA A 7 -21.65 -6.43 8.04
N LEU A 8 -21.18 -6.29 6.82
CA LEU A 8 -21.38 -7.20 5.70
C LEU A 8 -20.55 -8.49 5.81
N ASN A 9 -19.36 -8.47 6.48
CA ASN A 9 -18.47 -9.64 6.51
C ASN A 9 -18.80 -10.67 7.60
N ASP A 10 -19.71 -10.37 8.52
CA ASP A 10 -20.05 -11.27 9.63
C ASP A 10 -21.31 -12.13 9.38
N THR A 11 -21.81 -12.17 8.15
CA THR A 11 -22.96 -13.05 7.83
C THR A 11 -22.47 -14.44 7.40
N PRO A 12 -22.97 -15.50 8.03
CA PRO A 12 -22.58 -16.88 7.71
C PRO A 12 -22.82 -17.24 6.24
N VAL A 13 -23.74 -16.56 5.57
CA VAL A 13 -24.03 -16.74 4.14
C VAL A 13 -22.88 -16.24 3.27
N ILE A 14 -22.30 -15.07 3.59
CA ILE A 14 -21.14 -14.52 2.85
C ILE A 14 -19.92 -15.41 3.05
N ASP A 15 -19.67 -15.84 4.27
CA ASP A 15 -18.60 -16.78 4.59
C ASP A 15 -18.73 -18.09 3.78
N PHE A 16 -19.92 -18.63 3.70
CA PHE A 16 -20.21 -19.80 2.89
C PHE A 16 -19.94 -19.57 1.41
N LEU A 17 -20.29 -18.40 0.87
CA LEU A 17 -20.12 -18.08 -0.55
C LEU A 17 -18.66 -17.82 -0.93
N VAL A 18 -17.82 -17.26 -0.03
CA VAL A 18 -16.48 -16.74 -0.38
C VAL A 18 -15.35 -17.64 0.11
N LYS A 19 -15.41 -18.15 1.36
CA LYS A 19 -14.29 -18.85 1.99
C LYS A 19 -14.01 -20.20 1.29
N ASP A 20 -12.73 -20.47 1.03
CA ASP A 20 -12.29 -21.71 0.35
C ASP A 20 -12.63 -22.99 1.14
N ARG A 21 -12.72 -22.90 2.47
CA ARG A 21 -13.15 -24.00 3.34
C ARG A 21 -14.50 -24.59 2.94
N TYR A 22 -15.42 -23.77 2.43
CA TYR A 22 -16.77 -24.20 2.03
C TYR A 22 -16.89 -24.53 0.55
N ARG A 23 -15.80 -24.57 -0.22
CA ARG A 23 -15.81 -24.80 -1.67
C ARG A 23 -16.53 -26.11 -2.04
N PHE A 24 -16.20 -27.20 -1.37
CA PHE A 24 -16.84 -28.49 -1.60
C PHE A 24 -18.36 -28.44 -1.33
N TRP A 25 -18.75 -27.88 -0.20
CA TRP A 25 -20.16 -27.75 0.19
C TRP A 25 -20.96 -26.87 -0.75
N ARG A 26 -20.37 -25.78 -1.26
CA ARG A 26 -21.02 -24.93 -2.28
C ARG A 26 -21.35 -25.71 -3.55
N HIS A 27 -20.39 -26.49 -4.06
CA HIS A 27 -20.62 -27.30 -5.25
C HIS A 27 -21.66 -28.39 -5.00
N PHE A 28 -21.59 -29.03 -3.86
CA PHE A 28 -22.58 -30.04 -3.47
C PHE A 28 -23.99 -29.46 -3.40
N VAL A 29 -24.17 -28.35 -2.70
CA VAL A 29 -25.47 -27.66 -2.57
C VAL A 29 -25.98 -27.22 -3.96
N PHE A 30 -25.09 -26.64 -4.78
CA PHE A 30 -25.44 -26.23 -6.14
C PHE A 30 -25.91 -27.44 -7.00
N MET A 31 -25.16 -28.52 -7.00
CA MET A 31 -25.52 -29.72 -7.76
C MET A 31 -26.85 -30.32 -7.28
N LEU A 32 -27.06 -30.39 -5.97
CA LEU A 32 -28.28 -30.92 -5.38
C LEU A 32 -29.51 -30.07 -5.74
N LEU A 33 -29.40 -28.75 -5.53
CA LEU A 33 -30.50 -27.84 -5.86
C LEU A 33 -30.82 -27.83 -7.35
N PHE A 34 -29.78 -27.93 -8.19
CA PHE A 34 -29.95 -27.98 -9.63
C PHE A 34 -30.61 -29.29 -10.07
N PHE A 35 -30.22 -30.43 -9.47
CA PHE A 35 -30.88 -31.73 -9.72
C PHE A 35 -32.34 -31.70 -9.31
N VAL A 36 -32.64 -31.17 -8.12
CA VAL A 36 -34.03 -31.06 -7.62
C VAL A 36 -34.87 -30.22 -8.56
N LEU A 37 -34.34 -29.09 -9.04
CA LEU A 37 -35.06 -28.22 -9.99
C LEU A 37 -35.37 -28.94 -11.30
N LEU A 38 -34.41 -29.66 -11.88
CA LEU A 38 -34.62 -30.43 -13.11
C LEU A 38 -35.59 -31.60 -12.89
N TYR A 39 -35.53 -32.25 -11.72
CA TYR A 39 -36.45 -33.32 -11.38
C TYR A 39 -37.89 -32.80 -11.32
N PHE A 40 -38.15 -31.69 -10.70
CA PHE A 40 -39.47 -31.06 -10.63
C PHE A 40 -39.95 -30.43 -11.94
N ALA A 41 -39.05 -30.18 -12.90
CA ALA A 41 -39.41 -29.70 -14.24
C ALA A 41 -40.18 -30.77 -15.06
N ARG A 42 -40.16 -32.04 -14.63
CA ARG A 42 -40.95 -33.19 -15.16
C ARG A 42 -40.79 -33.48 -16.65
N PHE A 43 -39.87 -32.87 -17.39
CA PHE A 43 -39.65 -33.10 -18.82
C PHE A 43 -39.28 -34.56 -19.13
N TRP A 44 -38.65 -35.27 -18.19
CA TRP A 44 -38.26 -36.67 -18.28
C TRP A 44 -39.47 -37.61 -18.29
N GLN A 45 -40.62 -37.19 -17.76
CA GLN A 45 -41.87 -37.98 -17.77
C GLN A 45 -42.48 -38.12 -19.17
N MET A 46 -41.98 -37.34 -20.15
CA MET A 46 -42.38 -37.48 -21.55
C MET A 46 -41.86 -38.79 -22.21
N TYR A 47 -41.01 -39.53 -21.50
CA TYR A 47 -40.43 -40.81 -21.99
C TYR A 47 -40.95 -41.99 -21.20
N THR A 48 -40.87 -43.20 -21.77
CA THR A 48 -41.37 -44.44 -21.15
C THR A 48 -40.23 -45.28 -20.58
N GLY A 49 -40.54 -46.03 -19.52
CA GLY A 49 -39.62 -47.03 -18.96
C GLY A 49 -38.32 -46.43 -18.40
N ILE A 50 -37.22 -47.16 -18.58
CA ILE A 50 -35.90 -46.81 -18.05
C ILE A 50 -35.29 -45.61 -18.76
N SER A 51 -35.75 -45.27 -19.98
CA SER A 51 -35.25 -44.12 -20.75
C SER A 51 -35.54 -42.82 -20.08
N GLN A 52 -36.55 -42.72 -19.20
CA GLN A 52 -36.82 -41.56 -18.38
C GLN A 52 -35.60 -41.12 -17.55
N TYR A 53 -34.95 -42.03 -16.90
CA TYR A 53 -33.79 -41.76 -16.02
C TYR A 53 -32.52 -41.45 -16.83
N TYR A 54 -32.34 -42.12 -18.01
CA TYR A 54 -31.25 -41.77 -18.91
C TYR A 54 -31.37 -40.32 -19.42
N VAL A 55 -32.56 -39.95 -19.88
CA VAL A 55 -32.84 -38.60 -20.35
C VAL A 55 -32.59 -37.55 -19.28
N LEU A 56 -33.12 -37.74 -18.06
CA LEU A 56 -32.87 -36.86 -16.93
C LEU A 56 -31.38 -36.71 -16.65
N SER A 57 -30.64 -37.84 -16.62
CA SER A 57 -29.20 -37.83 -16.31
C SER A 57 -28.38 -37.11 -17.39
N ILE A 58 -28.68 -37.38 -18.68
CA ILE A 58 -27.96 -36.73 -19.80
C ILE A 58 -28.17 -35.23 -19.80
N VAL A 59 -29.41 -34.75 -19.65
CA VAL A 59 -29.70 -33.33 -19.61
C VAL A 59 -29.05 -32.68 -18.40
N TYR A 60 -29.14 -33.32 -17.22
CA TYR A 60 -28.48 -32.81 -15.99
C TYR A 60 -26.96 -32.65 -16.17
N ILE A 61 -26.28 -33.72 -16.65
CA ILE A 61 -24.83 -33.67 -16.82
C ILE A 61 -24.41 -32.62 -17.88
N SER A 62 -25.14 -32.57 -19.01
CA SER A 62 -24.83 -31.62 -20.08
C SER A 62 -24.96 -30.16 -19.62
N LEU A 63 -26.04 -29.81 -18.94
CA LEU A 63 -26.26 -28.48 -18.42
C LEU A 63 -25.29 -28.14 -17.30
N LEU A 64 -24.92 -29.11 -16.46
CA LEU A 64 -23.88 -28.95 -15.43
C LEU A 64 -22.53 -28.65 -16.06
N ILE A 65 -22.12 -29.38 -17.11
CA ILE A 65 -20.86 -29.10 -17.83
C ILE A 65 -20.86 -27.66 -18.39
N MET A 66 -21.96 -27.25 -19.02
CA MET A 66 -22.10 -25.88 -19.54
C MET A 66 -21.95 -24.83 -18.42
N ALA A 67 -22.60 -25.03 -17.26
CA ALA A 67 -22.49 -24.18 -16.11
C ALA A 67 -21.04 -24.06 -15.57
N TYR A 68 -20.34 -25.19 -15.50
CA TYR A 68 -18.94 -25.24 -15.06
C TYR A 68 -17.98 -24.59 -16.06
N ILE A 69 -18.19 -24.80 -17.37
CA ILE A 69 -17.41 -24.11 -18.41
C ILE A 69 -17.61 -22.59 -18.29
N ASN A 70 -18.86 -22.13 -18.16
CA ASN A 70 -19.11 -20.71 -17.94
C ASN A 70 -18.40 -20.19 -16.68
N MET A 71 -18.56 -20.88 -15.53
CA MET A 71 -18.10 -20.43 -14.23
C MET A 71 -16.56 -20.45 -14.08
N TYR A 72 -15.87 -21.42 -14.69
CA TYR A 72 -14.42 -21.61 -14.51
C TYR A 72 -13.57 -21.20 -15.72
N VAL A 73 -14.18 -21.08 -16.91
CA VAL A 73 -13.45 -20.70 -18.12
C VAL A 73 -13.91 -19.36 -18.63
N LEU A 74 -15.18 -19.19 -19.00
CA LEU A 74 -15.65 -17.98 -19.68
C LEU A 74 -15.62 -16.75 -18.77
N VAL A 75 -16.15 -16.85 -17.56
CA VAL A 75 -16.18 -15.71 -16.62
C VAL A 75 -14.77 -15.28 -16.21
N PRO A 76 -13.84 -16.14 -15.76
CA PRO A 76 -12.51 -15.69 -15.35
C PRO A 76 -11.63 -15.21 -16.51
N MET A 77 -11.72 -15.85 -17.67
CA MET A 77 -10.81 -15.56 -18.78
C MET A 77 -11.24 -14.36 -19.63
N PHE A 78 -12.54 -14.12 -19.73
CA PHE A 78 -13.07 -13.09 -20.62
C PHE A 78 -13.84 -12.01 -19.85
N PHE A 79 -14.81 -12.35 -19.02
CA PHE A 79 -15.63 -11.37 -18.32
C PHE A 79 -14.79 -10.54 -17.33
N PHE A 80 -13.99 -11.18 -16.48
CA PHE A 80 -13.13 -10.46 -15.51
C PHE A 80 -11.93 -9.73 -16.15
N ARG A 81 -11.64 -9.99 -17.43
CA ARG A 81 -10.64 -9.28 -18.21
C ARG A 81 -11.23 -8.19 -19.10
N THR A 82 -12.45 -7.74 -18.82
CA THR A 82 -13.16 -6.67 -19.54
C THR A 82 -13.46 -6.97 -21.03
N ARG A 83 -13.32 -8.24 -21.47
CA ARG A 83 -13.61 -8.66 -22.86
C ARG A 83 -15.07 -9.11 -22.98
N TYR A 84 -16.02 -8.19 -22.67
CA TYR A 84 -17.44 -8.52 -22.55
C TYR A 84 -18.06 -9.02 -23.86
N VAL A 85 -17.71 -8.41 -25.00
CA VAL A 85 -18.24 -8.82 -26.32
C VAL A 85 -17.83 -10.27 -26.64
N LEU A 86 -16.54 -10.60 -26.43
CA LEU A 86 -16.04 -11.93 -26.67
C LEU A 86 -16.67 -12.95 -25.71
N TYR A 87 -16.83 -12.58 -24.44
CA TYR A 87 -17.55 -13.39 -23.46
C TYR A 87 -18.96 -13.73 -23.93
N PHE A 88 -19.72 -12.73 -24.38
CA PHE A 88 -21.09 -12.91 -24.84
C PHE A 88 -21.17 -13.82 -26.08
N ILE A 89 -20.31 -13.61 -27.07
CA ILE A 89 -20.22 -14.46 -28.27
C ILE A 89 -19.94 -15.93 -27.89
N LEU A 90 -18.92 -16.14 -27.04
CA LEU A 90 -18.56 -17.49 -26.61
C LEU A 90 -19.64 -18.15 -25.74
N LEU A 91 -20.36 -17.37 -24.94
CA LEU A 91 -21.49 -17.86 -24.15
C LEU A 91 -22.65 -18.33 -25.03
N VAL A 92 -22.99 -17.56 -26.06
CA VAL A 92 -24.01 -17.93 -27.04
C VAL A 92 -23.56 -19.17 -27.82
N ALA A 93 -22.31 -19.23 -28.24
CA ALA A 93 -21.74 -20.40 -28.93
C ALA A 93 -21.79 -21.64 -28.06
N LEU A 94 -21.44 -21.53 -26.77
CA LEU A 94 -21.55 -22.65 -25.78
C LEU A 94 -23.00 -23.09 -25.63
N GLY A 95 -23.96 -22.17 -25.56
CA GLY A 95 -25.37 -22.46 -25.48
C GLY A 95 -25.87 -23.25 -26.72
N ILE A 96 -25.56 -22.77 -27.92
CA ILE A 96 -25.91 -23.39 -29.18
C ILE A 96 -25.30 -24.82 -29.28
N ALA A 97 -24.00 -24.92 -28.99
CA ALA A 97 -23.29 -26.18 -29.04
C ALA A 97 -23.88 -27.21 -28.03
N GLY A 98 -24.13 -26.78 -26.79
CA GLY A 98 -24.69 -27.62 -25.76
C GLY A 98 -26.11 -28.07 -26.05
N LEU A 99 -26.97 -27.19 -26.56
CA LEU A 99 -28.35 -27.57 -26.95
C LEU A 99 -28.39 -28.50 -28.15
N ASN A 100 -27.53 -28.29 -29.16
CA ASN A 100 -27.40 -29.19 -30.27
C ASN A 100 -26.91 -30.57 -29.80
N PHE A 101 -25.93 -30.63 -28.92
CA PHE A 101 -25.44 -31.89 -28.35
C PHE A 101 -26.56 -32.62 -27.62
N ILE A 102 -27.33 -31.97 -26.77
CA ILE A 102 -28.49 -32.54 -26.08
C ILE A 102 -29.49 -33.04 -27.12
N SER A 103 -29.83 -32.23 -28.14
CA SER A 103 -30.80 -32.60 -29.19
C SER A 103 -30.39 -33.84 -29.96
N VAL A 104 -29.11 -33.96 -30.37
CA VAL A 104 -28.58 -35.12 -31.06
C VAL A 104 -28.68 -36.38 -30.21
N ILE A 105 -28.35 -36.29 -28.92
CA ILE A 105 -28.48 -37.48 -28.05
C ILE A 105 -29.94 -37.84 -27.81
N MET A 106 -30.78 -36.84 -27.61
CA MET A 106 -32.21 -37.04 -27.38
C MET A 106 -32.93 -37.69 -28.58
N SER A 107 -32.46 -37.47 -29.81
CA SER A 107 -33.02 -38.12 -31.01
C SER A 107 -32.95 -39.64 -30.94
N ASN A 108 -31.95 -40.22 -30.23
CA ASN A 108 -31.86 -41.69 -30.01
C ASN A 108 -32.93 -42.26 -29.05
N PHE A 109 -33.62 -41.36 -28.33
CA PHE A 109 -34.69 -41.75 -27.41
C PHE A 109 -36.09 -41.41 -27.93
N GLU A 110 -36.21 -40.99 -29.18
CA GLU A 110 -37.49 -40.54 -29.75
C GLU A 110 -38.53 -41.67 -29.85
N GLU A 111 -38.09 -42.91 -30.05
CA GLU A 111 -38.95 -44.08 -30.05
C GLU A 111 -39.61 -44.38 -28.69
N TYR A 112 -38.95 -43.99 -27.61
CA TYR A 112 -39.42 -44.14 -26.22
C TYR A 112 -40.29 -42.99 -25.73
N LYS A 113 -40.58 -42.03 -26.60
CA LYS A 113 -41.39 -40.85 -26.27
C LYS A 113 -42.86 -41.18 -26.37
N ILE A 114 -43.65 -40.76 -25.38
CA ILE A 114 -45.09 -40.93 -25.36
C ILE A 114 -45.69 -40.16 -26.55
N GLU A 115 -46.60 -40.76 -27.34
CA GLU A 115 -47.12 -40.17 -28.57
C GLU A 115 -47.78 -38.78 -28.39
N GLU A 116 -48.43 -38.58 -27.25
CA GLU A 116 -49.06 -37.30 -26.88
C GLU A 116 -48.06 -36.13 -26.77
N TYR A 117 -46.76 -36.45 -26.50
CA TYR A 117 -45.67 -35.48 -26.35
C TYR A 117 -44.70 -35.43 -27.53
N ARG A 118 -44.98 -36.12 -28.63
CA ARG A 118 -44.17 -36.00 -29.86
C ARG A 118 -44.25 -34.58 -30.40
N PRO A 119 -43.14 -33.83 -30.48
CA PRO A 119 -43.19 -32.37 -30.59
C PRO A 119 -43.74 -31.91 -31.94
N LYS A 120 -44.63 -30.97 -31.88
CA LYS A 120 -44.79 -29.94 -32.87
C LYS A 120 -43.60 -28.98 -32.70
N LYS A 121 -42.52 -29.17 -33.46
CA LYS A 121 -41.39 -28.20 -33.64
C LYS A 121 -41.23 -27.10 -32.55
N GLY A 122 -40.78 -27.43 -31.36
CA GLY A 122 -40.66 -26.42 -30.28
C GLY A 122 -39.37 -26.48 -29.43
N GLY A 123 -38.53 -27.54 -29.63
CA GLY A 123 -37.48 -27.89 -28.67
C GLY A 123 -36.33 -26.91 -28.42
N LEU A 124 -36.09 -25.96 -29.32
CA LEU A 124 -34.96 -25.04 -29.18
C LEU A 124 -35.26 -23.93 -28.16
N TYR A 125 -36.49 -23.45 -28.14
CA TYR A 125 -36.96 -22.40 -27.22
C TYR A 125 -36.96 -22.87 -25.76
N GLU A 126 -37.42 -24.09 -25.51
CA GLU A 126 -37.46 -24.69 -24.17
C GLU A 126 -36.05 -24.92 -23.60
N GLY A 127 -35.10 -25.35 -24.44
CA GLY A 127 -33.72 -25.51 -24.06
C GLY A 127 -33.03 -24.17 -23.67
N VAL A 128 -33.28 -23.14 -24.45
CA VAL A 128 -32.75 -21.78 -24.17
C VAL A 128 -33.31 -21.25 -22.84
N MET A 129 -34.61 -21.43 -22.60
CA MET A 129 -35.24 -21.00 -21.33
C MET A 129 -34.65 -21.71 -20.09
N MET A 130 -34.17 -22.98 -20.25
CA MET A 130 -33.49 -23.68 -19.17
C MET A 130 -32.03 -23.21 -18.94
N CYS A 131 -31.31 -22.82 -19.99
CA CYS A 131 -29.91 -22.41 -19.89
C CYS A 131 -29.73 -21.02 -19.25
N ILE A 132 -30.63 -20.06 -19.56
CA ILE A 132 -30.50 -18.66 -19.11
C ILE A 132 -30.45 -18.53 -17.58
N PRO A 133 -31.36 -19.08 -16.77
CA PRO A 133 -31.30 -18.96 -15.32
C PRO A 133 -30.02 -19.53 -14.71
N ILE A 134 -29.54 -20.66 -15.25
CA ILE A 134 -28.32 -21.34 -14.75
C ILE A 134 -27.10 -20.45 -14.97
N ILE A 135 -26.98 -19.90 -16.18
CA ILE A 135 -25.89 -18.99 -16.55
C ILE A 135 -25.93 -17.74 -15.69
N LEU A 136 -27.12 -17.13 -15.51
CA LEU A 136 -27.30 -15.95 -14.69
C LEU A 136 -26.89 -16.21 -13.23
N VAL A 137 -27.41 -17.27 -12.62
CA VAL A 137 -27.10 -17.61 -11.23
C VAL A 137 -25.59 -17.87 -11.05
N THR A 138 -25.00 -18.70 -11.92
CA THR A 138 -23.58 -19.04 -11.81
C THR A 138 -22.66 -17.83 -12.04
N THR A 139 -23.00 -16.97 -12.99
CA THR A 139 -22.28 -15.72 -13.25
C THR A 139 -22.42 -14.74 -12.10
N THR A 140 -23.62 -14.53 -11.56
CA THR A 140 -23.89 -13.65 -10.42
C THR A 140 -23.12 -14.10 -9.18
N VAL A 141 -23.10 -15.39 -8.87
CA VAL A 141 -22.32 -15.93 -7.74
C VAL A 141 -20.83 -15.64 -7.92
N LYS A 142 -20.27 -15.83 -9.12
CA LYS A 142 -18.86 -15.51 -9.40
C LYS A 142 -18.56 -14.01 -9.29
N LEU A 143 -19.45 -13.17 -9.77
CA LEU A 143 -19.32 -11.71 -9.63
C LEU A 143 -19.32 -11.28 -8.16
N LEU A 144 -20.26 -11.83 -7.38
CA LEU A 144 -20.36 -11.56 -5.95
C LEU A 144 -19.09 -11.99 -5.20
N GLN A 145 -18.59 -13.21 -5.50
CA GLN A 145 -17.34 -13.71 -4.92
C GLN A 145 -16.16 -12.78 -5.22
N LYS A 146 -16.03 -12.35 -6.48
CA LYS A 146 -14.97 -11.44 -6.88
C LYS A 146 -15.11 -10.08 -6.20
N TRP A 147 -16.30 -9.51 -6.21
CA TRP A 147 -16.58 -8.19 -5.61
C TRP A 147 -16.24 -8.16 -4.11
N ILE A 148 -16.63 -9.20 -3.35
CA ILE A 148 -16.30 -9.29 -1.93
C ILE A 148 -14.78 -9.36 -1.72
N LYS A 149 -14.08 -10.21 -2.49
CA LYS A 149 -12.63 -10.37 -2.38
C LYS A 149 -11.87 -9.08 -2.77
N ASP A 150 -12.34 -8.39 -3.80
CA ASP A 150 -11.74 -7.11 -4.22
C ASP A 150 -11.97 -6.03 -3.15
N ASN A 151 -13.16 -5.97 -2.51
CA ASN A 151 -13.45 -5.06 -1.41
C ASN A 151 -12.61 -5.34 -0.15
N GLU A 152 -12.41 -6.61 0.22
CA GLU A 152 -11.50 -6.98 1.31
C GLU A 152 -10.09 -6.47 1.04
N ARG A 153 -9.59 -6.65 -0.18
CA ARG A 153 -8.26 -6.19 -0.57
C ARG A 153 -8.13 -4.66 -0.57
N ILE A 154 -9.15 -3.94 -1.04
CA ILE A 154 -9.19 -2.47 -1.00
C ILE A 154 -9.15 -1.98 0.45
N THR A 155 -9.92 -2.59 1.34
CA THR A 155 -9.94 -2.25 2.77
C THR A 155 -8.59 -2.52 3.43
N GLU A 156 -7.95 -3.65 3.13
CA GLU A 156 -6.61 -3.99 3.62
C GLU A 156 -5.57 -2.96 3.17
N LEU A 157 -5.55 -2.62 1.87
CA LEU A 157 -4.64 -1.62 1.32
C LEU A 157 -4.87 -0.24 1.94
N SER A 158 -6.13 0.18 2.11
CA SER A 158 -6.48 1.44 2.76
C SER A 158 -5.99 1.49 4.21
N ASN A 159 -6.14 0.39 4.97
CA ASN A 159 -5.61 0.30 6.33
C ASN A 159 -4.08 0.34 6.38
N LEU A 160 -3.40 -0.31 5.43
CA LEU A 160 -1.93 -0.24 5.33
C LEU A 160 -1.47 1.19 5.02
N THR A 161 -2.10 1.88 4.07
CA THR A 161 -1.79 3.27 3.74
C THR A 161 -1.99 4.19 4.95
N LEU A 162 -3.13 4.07 5.64
CA LEU A 162 -3.42 4.84 6.85
C LEU A 162 -2.38 4.58 7.97
N ASN A 163 -1.97 3.34 8.16
CA ASN A 163 -0.93 3.00 9.15
C ASN A 163 0.44 3.57 8.74
N MET A 164 0.77 3.59 7.45
CA MET A 164 2.00 4.23 6.96
C MET A 164 1.97 5.74 7.22
N GLU A 165 0.88 6.42 6.88
CA GLU A 165 0.68 7.85 7.15
C GLU A 165 0.77 8.17 8.66
N LEU A 166 0.12 7.39 9.51
CA LEU A 166 0.19 7.55 10.97
C LEU A 166 1.61 7.33 11.51
N ASN A 167 2.36 6.38 10.96
CA ASN A 167 3.74 6.16 11.36
C ASN A 167 4.66 7.28 10.86
N GLU A 168 4.42 7.78 9.66
CA GLU A 168 5.15 8.94 9.13
C GLU A 168 4.91 10.19 10.00
N LEU A 169 3.64 10.49 10.34
CA LEU A 169 3.28 11.56 11.27
C LEU A 169 3.95 11.40 12.66
N ARG A 170 3.99 10.18 13.20
CA ARG A 170 4.67 9.91 14.47
C ARG A 170 6.18 10.11 14.40
N ASN A 171 6.80 9.80 13.26
CA ASN A 171 8.25 9.92 13.06
C ASN A 171 8.69 11.35 12.73
N GLN A 172 7.78 12.26 12.42
CA GLN A 172 8.08 13.69 12.19
C GLN A 172 8.67 14.37 13.42
N ILE A 173 8.34 13.91 14.62
CA ILE A 173 8.98 14.37 15.87
C ILE A 173 9.84 13.25 16.40
N ASN A 174 11.15 13.48 16.55
CA ASN A 174 12.05 12.51 17.18
C ASN A 174 11.73 12.41 18.68
N PRO A 175 11.04 11.31 19.16
CA PRO A 175 10.59 11.22 20.55
C PRO A 175 11.77 11.21 21.54
N HIS A 176 12.88 10.59 21.14
CA HIS A 176 14.07 10.51 21.97
C HIS A 176 14.70 11.88 22.19
N PHE A 177 14.77 12.73 21.15
CA PHE A 177 15.24 14.10 21.29
C PHE A 177 14.34 14.89 22.25
N LEU A 178 13.01 14.80 22.08
CA LEU A 178 12.05 15.49 22.95
C LEU A 178 12.18 15.07 24.43
N PHE A 179 12.24 13.76 24.71
CA PHE A 179 12.45 13.27 26.06
C PHE A 179 13.77 13.76 26.67
N ASN A 180 14.84 13.79 25.90
CA ASN A 180 16.13 14.28 26.36
C ASN A 180 16.10 15.76 26.68
N MET A 181 15.42 16.59 25.86
CA MET A 181 15.25 18.01 26.12
C MET A 181 14.41 18.27 27.37
N LEU A 182 13.30 17.54 27.56
CA LEU A 182 12.46 17.66 28.76
C LEU A 182 13.21 17.27 30.05
N ASN A 183 14.05 16.22 29.98
CA ASN A 183 14.89 15.83 31.10
C ASN A 183 15.95 16.89 31.42
N ASN A 184 16.53 17.53 30.41
CA ASN A 184 17.46 18.62 30.59
C ASN A 184 16.74 19.84 31.23
N VAL A 185 15.58 20.24 30.74
CA VAL A 185 14.77 21.31 31.36
C VAL A 185 14.48 20.99 32.83
N LYS A 186 14.10 19.75 33.15
CA LYS A 186 13.85 19.31 34.54
C LYS A 186 15.11 19.49 35.43
N ALA A 187 16.30 19.22 34.93
CA ALA A 187 17.54 19.45 35.65
C ALA A 187 17.80 20.95 35.83
N LEU A 188 17.67 21.76 34.77
CA LEU A 188 17.93 23.20 34.76
C LEU A 188 16.95 24.01 35.62
N ILE A 189 15.70 23.60 35.81
CA ILE A 189 14.72 24.27 36.67
C ILE A 189 15.28 24.50 38.08
N ARG A 190 16.12 23.61 38.58
CA ARG A 190 16.71 23.72 39.92
C ARG A 190 18.04 24.44 39.97
N THR A 191 18.82 24.38 38.88
CA THR A 191 20.20 24.89 38.82
C THR A 191 20.30 26.23 38.12
N ASP A 192 19.49 26.45 37.07
CA ASP A 192 19.50 27.65 36.24
C ASP A 192 18.12 27.85 35.60
N PRO A 193 17.15 28.50 36.32
CA PRO A 193 15.78 28.72 35.83
C PRO A 193 15.68 29.57 34.56
N GLU A 194 16.58 30.52 34.35
CA GLU A 194 16.59 31.39 33.16
C GLU A 194 16.98 30.58 31.93
N LYS A 195 18.02 29.74 32.07
CA LYS A 195 18.43 28.81 31.01
C LYS A 195 17.34 27.76 30.72
N ALA A 196 16.63 27.26 31.75
CA ALA A 196 15.50 26.40 31.56
C ALA A 196 14.38 27.04 30.73
N SER A 197 14.05 28.33 31.02
CA SER A 197 13.08 29.12 30.25
C SER A 197 13.51 29.27 28.78
N THR A 198 14.77 29.56 28.54
CA THR A 198 15.36 29.70 27.19
C THR A 198 15.24 28.37 26.40
N VAL A 199 15.50 27.25 27.05
CA VAL A 199 15.37 25.91 26.42
C VAL A 199 13.91 25.62 26.03
N ILE A 200 12.94 25.97 26.90
CA ILE A 200 11.51 25.80 26.63
C ILE A 200 11.08 26.60 25.40
N ILE A 201 11.49 27.86 25.31
CA ILE A 201 11.17 28.74 24.17
C ILE A 201 11.74 28.13 22.87
N LYS A 202 13.03 27.80 22.87
CA LYS A 202 13.69 27.21 21.71
C LYS A 202 13.10 25.83 21.31
N LEU A 203 12.70 25.03 22.29
CA LEU A 203 12.00 23.77 22.04
C LEU A 203 10.62 24.00 21.42
N SER A 204 9.89 25.02 21.87
CA SER A 204 8.60 25.39 21.28
C SER A 204 8.76 25.88 19.82
N GLU A 205 9.79 26.66 19.50
CA GLU A 205 10.10 27.10 18.14
C GLU A 205 10.48 25.89 17.25
N PHE A 206 11.31 24.98 17.75
CA PHE A 206 11.67 23.73 17.07
C PHE A 206 10.45 22.89 16.74
N LEU A 207 9.55 22.68 17.73
CA LEU A 207 8.32 21.88 17.53
C LEU A 207 7.35 22.56 16.56
N ARG A 208 7.24 23.89 16.60
CA ARG A 208 6.41 24.65 15.67
C ARG A 208 6.88 24.45 14.22
N TYR A 209 8.18 24.57 13.97
CA TYR A 209 8.73 24.31 12.64
C TYR A 209 8.44 22.90 12.16
N GLN A 210 8.69 21.88 13.00
CA GLN A 210 8.46 20.48 12.68
C GLN A 210 6.99 20.15 12.36
N LEU A 211 6.04 20.83 13.01
CA LEU A 211 4.61 20.53 12.86
C LEU A 211 3.95 21.31 11.71
N TYR A 212 4.40 22.52 11.43
CA TYR A 212 3.72 23.42 10.49
C TYR A 212 4.51 23.64 9.20
N GLU A 213 5.79 23.95 9.27
CA GLU A 213 6.58 24.27 8.08
C GLU A 213 7.06 23.03 7.32
N ASN A 214 7.19 21.90 8.01
CA ASN A 214 7.59 20.63 7.41
C ASN A 214 6.51 20.00 6.52
N SER A 215 5.26 20.43 6.61
CA SER A 215 4.14 19.93 5.81
C SER A 215 4.02 20.58 4.42
N GLU A 216 4.78 21.64 4.15
CA GLU A 216 4.79 22.33 2.86
C GLU A 216 5.68 21.61 1.84
N GLU A 217 5.38 21.74 0.54
CA GLU A 217 6.24 21.18 -0.51
C GLU A 217 7.64 21.83 -0.54
N LYS A 218 7.73 23.09 -0.18
CA LYS A 218 8.99 23.88 -0.16
C LYS A 218 8.99 24.85 1.01
N THR A 219 10.17 25.05 1.58
CA THR A 219 10.42 26.06 2.61
C THR A 219 11.50 27.04 2.16
N LEU A 220 11.58 28.22 2.80
CA LEU A 220 12.65 29.16 2.56
C LEU A 220 13.97 28.64 3.15
N LEU A 221 15.07 28.86 2.44
CA LEU A 221 16.40 28.46 2.91
C LEU A 221 16.74 29.06 4.27
N ILE A 222 16.33 30.31 4.52
CA ILE A 222 16.54 30.97 5.81
C ILE A 222 15.80 30.23 6.94
N SER A 223 14.57 29.79 6.71
CA SER A 223 13.79 29.03 7.71
C SER A 223 14.44 27.70 8.07
N GLU A 224 15.02 27.01 7.08
CA GLU A 224 15.78 25.77 7.32
C GLU A 224 17.06 26.05 8.12
N ILE A 225 17.79 27.15 7.82
CA ILE A 225 18.98 27.56 8.58
C ILE A 225 18.60 27.89 10.04
N ASP A 226 17.53 28.64 10.25
CA ASP A 226 17.05 28.98 11.58
C ASP A 226 16.64 27.73 12.37
N PHE A 227 15.99 26.78 11.73
CA PHE A 227 15.65 25.51 12.31
C PHE A 227 16.90 24.71 12.75
N LEU A 228 17.90 24.59 11.85
CA LEU A 228 19.17 23.91 12.17
C LEU A 228 19.92 24.61 13.30
N SER A 229 19.90 25.95 13.31
CA SER A 229 20.49 26.75 14.39
C SER A 229 19.82 26.50 15.74
N ASN A 230 18.49 26.47 15.77
CA ASN A 230 17.72 26.14 16.98
C ASN A 230 17.99 24.71 17.47
N PHE A 231 18.03 23.74 16.58
CA PHE A 231 18.36 22.35 16.90
C PHE A 231 19.76 22.24 17.52
N LEU A 232 20.78 22.80 16.87
CA LEU A 232 22.16 22.74 17.32
C LEU A 232 22.39 23.52 18.64
N ASN A 233 21.71 24.62 18.83
CA ASN A 233 21.74 25.38 20.10
C ASN A 233 21.13 24.55 21.25
N LEU A 234 20.03 23.82 21.02
CA LEU A 234 19.45 22.93 22.02
C LEU A 234 20.43 21.80 22.38
N GLU A 235 21.10 21.21 21.39
CA GLU A 235 22.12 20.20 21.64
C GLU A 235 23.36 20.75 22.38
N LYS A 236 23.80 21.99 22.07
CA LYS A 236 24.86 22.68 22.76
C LYS A 236 24.54 22.93 24.23
N ILE A 237 23.28 23.26 24.55
CA ILE A 237 22.86 23.46 25.95
C ILE A 237 22.91 22.15 26.73
N ARG A 238 22.65 21.00 26.05
CA ARG A 238 22.63 19.66 26.64
C ARG A 238 24.03 19.10 26.91
N ARG A 239 25.01 19.45 26.07
CA ARG A 239 26.37 18.88 26.12
C ARG A 239 27.33 19.96 26.62
N GLU A 240 28.16 19.64 27.63
CA GLU A 240 29.08 20.57 28.20
C GLU A 240 30.24 20.91 27.25
N ASN A 241 30.81 19.95 26.54
CA ASN A 241 31.96 20.09 25.65
C ASN A 241 31.53 19.93 24.17
N PHE A 242 30.62 20.79 23.70
CA PHE A 242 30.14 20.80 22.35
C PHE A 242 30.11 22.16 21.71
N SER A 243 30.86 22.34 20.64
CA SER A 243 30.89 23.59 19.89
C SER A 243 30.13 23.50 18.58
N VAL A 244 29.44 24.57 18.22
CA VAL A 244 28.60 24.67 17.04
C VAL A 244 28.92 25.92 16.28
N GLU A 245 29.09 25.85 14.98
CA GLU A 245 29.32 26.94 14.07
C GLU A 245 28.44 26.79 12.82
N ILE A 246 27.67 27.84 12.50
CA ILE A 246 26.87 27.88 11.25
C ILE A 246 27.26 29.19 10.52
N ASN A 247 27.84 29.01 9.34
CA ASN A 247 28.31 30.12 8.51
C ASN A 247 27.59 30.13 7.17
N SER A 248 27.16 31.30 6.74
CA SER A 248 26.68 31.55 5.38
C SER A 248 27.28 32.87 4.87
N GLU A 249 28.01 32.81 3.76
CA GLU A 249 28.53 33.97 3.07
C GLU A 249 27.52 34.57 2.05
N THR A 250 26.36 33.92 1.91
CA THR A 250 25.30 34.28 0.96
C THR A 250 24.54 35.55 1.43
N ASP A 251 24.23 36.46 0.52
CA ASP A 251 23.41 37.65 0.82
C ASP A 251 22.04 37.22 1.44
N LYS A 252 21.66 37.91 2.52
CA LYS A 252 20.38 37.67 3.20
C LYS A 252 19.17 37.74 2.27
N ARG A 253 19.20 38.56 1.23
CA ARG A 253 18.12 38.60 0.23
C ARG A 253 17.99 37.27 -0.52
N MET A 254 19.11 36.68 -0.85
CA MET A 254 19.15 35.39 -1.55
C MET A 254 18.67 34.23 -0.66
N LEU A 255 19.06 34.23 0.61
CA LEU A 255 18.56 33.25 1.61
C LEU A 255 17.04 33.36 1.80
N ASN A 256 16.47 34.58 1.76
CA ASN A 256 15.04 34.85 1.90
C ASN A 256 14.23 34.62 0.61
N SER A 257 14.88 34.35 -0.54
CA SER A 257 14.20 34.10 -1.82
C SER A 257 14.44 32.71 -2.38
N THR A 258 15.34 31.95 -1.79
CA THR A 258 15.66 30.59 -2.21
C THR A 258 14.73 29.59 -1.53
N PHE A 259 14.05 28.75 -2.31
CA PHE A 259 13.16 27.70 -1.84
C PHE A 259 13.82 26.35 -1.99
N ILE A 260 13.74 25.52 -0.94
CA ILE A 260 14.24 24.16 -0.90
C ILE A 260 13.18 23.22 -0.30
N PRO A 261 13.26 21.90 -0.53
CA PRO A 261 12.45 20.93 0.19
C PRO A 261 12.74 21.00 1.71
N PRO A 262 11.73 20.99 2.58
CA PRO A 262 11.91 21.06 4.03
C PRO A 262 12.69 19.85 4.57
N ASN A 263 13.42 20.02 5.68
CA ASN A 263 14.24 18.97 6.33
C ASN A 263 15.25 18.29 5.39
N LEU A 264 15.78 19.02 4.42
CA LEU A 264 16.74 18.45 3.48
C LEU A 264 18.09 18.18 4.16
N PHE A 265 18.50 19.03 5.07
CA PHE A 265 19.79 18.97 5.78
C PHE A 265 19.71 18.28 7.13
N THR A 266 18.51 18.15 7.69
CA THR A 266 18.28 17.67 9.05
C THR A 266 18.93 16.32 9.32
N THR A 267 18.79 15.35 8.41
CA THR A 267 19.38 14.01 8.57
C THR A 267 20.92 14.05 8.65
N PHE A 268 21.56 14.93 7.88
CA PHE A 268 23.02 15.08 7.92
C PHE A 268 23.46 15.72 9.23
N VAL A 269 22.75 16.74 9.72
CA VAL A 269 23.06 17.44 10.96
C VAL A 269 22.77 16.57 12.18
N GLU A 270 21.66 15.82 12.20
CA GLU A 270 21.39 14.82 13.26
C GLU A 270 22.49 13.77 13.35
N ASN A 271 22.93 13.24 12.19
CA ASN A 271 24.05 12.29 12.14
C ASN A 271 25.35 12.92 12.63
N ALA A 272 25.64 14.17 12.23
CA ALA A 272 26.82 14.88 12.67
C ALA A 272 26.83 15.06 14.20
N VAL A 273 25.69 15.45 14.79
CA VAL A 273 25.55 15.58 16.25
C VAL A 273 25.68 14.22 16.95
N LYS A 274 25.02 13.18 16.43
CA LYS A 274 25.04 11.82 17.01
C LYS A 274 26.45 11.23 17.05
N HIS A 275 27.24 11.48 16.01
CA HIS A 275 28.56 10.88 15.83
C HIS A 275 29.73 11.80 16.20
N SER A 276 29.44 13.06 16.63
CA SER A 276 30.47 13.95 17.16
C SER A 276 30.99 13.46 18.50
N VAL A 277 32.28 13.32 18.63
CA VAL A 277 33.01 12.87 19.83
C VAL A 277 34.14 13.83 20.15
N GLU A 278 34.56 13.84 21.42
CA GLU A 278 35.77 14.55 21.86
C GLU A 278 37.02 13.90 21.27
N ILE A 279 37.97 14.74 20.82
CA ILE A 279 39.23 14.28 20.22
C ILE A 279 40.39 15.00 20.91
N ASP A 280 41.36 14.25 21.44
CA ASP A 280 42.61 14.77 22.04
C ASP A 280 42.32 15.91 23.05
N ASP A 281 41.40 15.72 24.00
CA ASP A 281 40.98 16.68 25.01
C ASP A 281 40.37 18.00 24.42
N LYS A 282 39.98 17.99 23.16
CA LYS A 282 39.21 19.06 22.50
C LYS A 282 37.74 18.78 22.48
N ASP A 283 36.95 19.85 22.61
CA ASP A 283 35.48 19.75 22.50
C ASP A 283 35.03 19.06 21.20
N SER A 284 33.99 18.27 21.31
CA SER A 284 33.27 17.79 20.12
C SER A 284 32.66 18.96 19.37
N TYR A 285 32.62 18.91 18.04
CA TYR A 285 32.09 20.03 17.25
C TYR A 285 31.28 19.58 16.03
N VAL A 286 30.39 20.49 15.62
CA VAL A 286 29.67 20.46 14.33
C VAL A 286 29.78 21.83 13.67
N LYS A 287 30.27 21.85 12.43
CA LYS A 287 30.38 23.06 11.59
C LYS A 287 29.52 22.89 10.35
N ILE A 288 28.70 23.90 10.05
CA ILE A 288 27.87 23.96 8.87
C ILE A 288 28.24 25.19 8.05
N LYS A 289 28.46 25.01 6.76
CA LYS A 289 28.63 26.08 5.77
C LYS A 289 27.57 25.95 4.71
N ILE A 290 26.83 27.04 4.43
CA ILE A 290 25.77 27.09 3.41
C ILE A 290 26.04 28.27 2.50
N GLU A 291 26.14 28.00 1.20
CA GLU A 291 26.38 29.02 0.19
C GLU A 291 25.46 28.81 -1.01
N VAL A 292 24.98 29.91 -1.57
CA VAL A 292 24.21 29.88 -2.85
C VAL A 292 24.97 30.69 -3.87
N GLU A 293 25.44 30.04 -4.89
CA GLU A 293 26.19 30.64 -5.99
C GLU A 293 25.81 29.97 -7.32
N ASN A 294 25.69 30.77 -8.38
CA ASN A 294 25.45 30.28 -9.75
C ASN A 294 24.24 29.32 -9.87
N LYS A 295 23.12 29.62 -9.18
CA LYS A 295 21.92 28.77 -9.10
C LYS A 295 22.19 27.38 -8.54
N LYS A 296 23.21 27.24 -7.70
CA LYS A 296 23.50 26.05 -6.95
C LYS A 296 23.61 26.38 -5.47
N LEU A 297 23.14 25.48 -4.65
CA LEU A 297 23.30 25.53 -3.20
C LEU A 297 24.37 24.53 -2.81
N TYR A 298 25.33 25.00 -2.04
CA TYR A 298 26.41 24.23 -1.47
C TYR A 298 26.15 24.10 0.03
N PHE A 299 26.00 22.88 0.51
CA PHE A 299 25.87 22.56 1.92
C PHE A 299 27.04 21.68 2.35
N ILE A 300 27.79 22.15 3.33
CA ILE A 300 28.92 21.41 3.93
C ILE A 300 28.64 21.23 5.41
N CYS A 301 28.60 19.99 5.88
CA CYS A 301 28.47 19.66 7.28
C CYS A 301 29.70 18.85 7.73
N THR A 302 30.44 19.37 8.70
CA THR A 302 31.66 18.74 9.25
C THR A 302 31.47 18.48 10.72
N ASN A 303 31.76 17.28 11.19
CA ASN A 303 31.80 16.98 12.61
C ASN A 303 33.10 16.24 13.01
N SER A 304 33.48 16.42 14.28
CA SER A 304 34.54 15.66 14.90
C SER A 304 34.21 14.18 14.95
N GLN A 305 35.17 13.29 14.63
CA GLN A 305 35.03 11.84 14.79
C GLN A 305 36.33 11.22 15.34
N ASN A 306 36.19 10.11 16.07
CA ASN A 306 37.31 9.32 16.54
C ASN A 306 37.33 7.98 15.81
N PRO A 307 38.42 7.62 15.10
CA PRO A 307 38.49 6.40 14.34
C PRO A 307 38.44 5.12 15.21
N ASN A 308 38.83 5.23 16.48
CA ASN A 308 38.76 4.13 17.45
C ASN A 308 37.31 3.90 17.96
N TYR A 309 36.42 4.85 17.70
CA TYR A 309 34.98 4.74 17.93
C TYR A 309 34.28 4.33 16.62
N SER A 310 34.78 3.29 15.97
CA SER A 310 34.01 2.64 14.93
C SER A 310 32.82 1.97 15.62
N ILE A 311 31.68 2.65 15.60
CA ILE A 311 30.41 2.13 16.10
C ILE A 311 30.17 0.82 15.34
N SER A 312 30.31 -0.30 16.06
CA SER A 312 30.09 -1.66 15.59
C SER A 312 28.61 -1.95 15.22
N ASP A 313 27.78 -0.91 15.17
CA ASP A 313 26.40 -0.96 14.70
C ASP A 313 26.31 -0.80 13.18
N LYS A 314 26.86 -1.80 12.46
CA LYS A 314 26.60 -1.97 11.02
C LYS A 314 25.10 -2.07 10.67
N ASN A 315 24.23 -2.24 11.65
CA ASN A 315 22.79 -2.44 11.45
C ASN A 315 21.93 -1.18 11.59
N TYR A 316 22.43 -0.05 12.13
CA TYR A 316 21.62 1.17 12.32
C TYR A 316 22.14 2.43 11.60
N GLY A 317 23.37 2.48 11.16
CA GLY A 317 23.99 3.65 10.51
C GLY A 317 23.64 3.83 9.02
N GLY A 318 23.08 2.82 8.35
CA GLY A 318 22.87 2.84 6.90
C GLY A 318 21.51 3.38 6.44
N LEU A 319 20.48 3.31 7.26
CA LEU A 319 19.10 3.61 6.83
C LEU A 319 18.86 5.11 6.59
N GLY A 320 19.35 5.99 7.45
CA GLY A 320 19.18 7.45 7.29
C GLY A 320 19.88 7.96 6.03
N LEU A 321 21.11 7.53 5.78
CA LEU A 321 21.88 7.93 4.61
C LEU A 321 21.31 7.35 3.32
N ALA A 322 20.81 6.11 3.35
CA ALA A 322 20.15 5.48 2.21
C ALA A 322 18.84 6.19 1.87
N ASN A 323 18.05 6.56 2.89
CA ASN A 323 16.79 7.28 2.71
C ASN A 323 17.01 8.68 2.14
N ILE A 324 17.99 9.44 2.63
CA ILE A 324 18.26 10.78 2.10
C ILE A 324 18.83 10.72 0.69
N LYS A 325 19.68 9.76 0.33
CA LYS A 325 20.14 9.53 -1.04
C LYS A 325 18.94 9.26 -1.95
N ARG A 326 18.06 8.37 -1.56
CA ARG A 326 16.85 8.06 -2.34
C ARG A 326 15.95 9.28 -2.50
N ARG A 327 15.81 10.10 -1.46
CA ARG A 327 15.06 11.36 -1.52
C ARG A 327 15.69 12.36 -2.50
N LEU A 328 17.02 12.50 -2.48
CA LEU A 328 17.76 13.36 -3.42
C LEU A 328 17.61 12.89 -4.87
N GLU A 329 17.68 11.59 -5.11
CA GLU A 329 17.42 10.99 -6.44
C GLU A 329 16.03 11.31 -6.96
N LEU A 330 15.00 11.21 -6.09
CA LEU A 330 13.62 11.51 -6.48
C LEU A 330 13.38 13.00 -6.76
N LEU A 331 14.04 13.89 -5.99
CA LEU A 331 13.86 15.36 -6.11
C LEU A 331 14.68 15.98 -7.24
N TYR A 332 15.92 15.51 -7.43
CA TYR A 332 16.90 16.16 -8.30
C TYR A 332 17.44 15.28 -9.42
N GLN A 333 17.10 14.00 -9.46
CA GLN A 333 17.61 13.01 -10.42
C GLN A 333 19.15 13.02 -10.46
N ASP A 334 19.76 13.28 -11.62
CA ASP A 334 21.22 13.35 -11.79
C ASP A 334 21.80 14.75 -11.55
N GLN A 335 20.98 15.72 -11.08
CA GLN A 335 21.41 17.12 -10.95
C GLN A 335 21.99 17.47 -9.56
N TYR A 336 22.13 16.51 -8.67
CA TYR A 336 22.78 16.72 -7.37
C TYR A 336 24.13 16.01 -7.29
N SER A 337 24.98 16.49 -6.38
CA SER A 337 26.21 15.82 -6.02
C SER A 337 26.30 15.67 -4.51
N LEU A 338 26.47 14.45 -4.04
CA LEU A 338 26.67 14.12 -2.63
C LEU A 338 27.99 13.39 -2.47
N ASN A 339 28.95 14.06 -1.83
CA ASN A 339 30.25 13.51 -1.52
C ASN A 339 30.45 13.45 0.00
N ILE A 340 30.87 12.29 0.52
CA ILE A 340 31.09 12.05 1.93
C ILE A 340 32.55 11.63 2.11
N VAL A 341 33.27 12.40 2.92
CA VAL A 341 34.69 12.14 3.22
C VAL A 341 34.81 11.88 4.72
N SER A 342 35.43 10.76 5.06
CA SER A 342 35.76 10.39 6.44
C SER A 342 37.27 10.35 6.58
N THR A 343 37.78 11.21 7.46
CA THR A 343 39.22 11.26 7.84
C THR A 343 39.41 10.69 9.25
N GLU A 344 40.63 10.67 9.75
CA GLU A 344 40.87 10.22 11.13
C GLU A 344 40.20 11.08 12.21
N LYS A 345 39.97 12.37 11.93
CA LYS A 345 39.47 13.33 12.93
C LYS A 345 38.13 13.97 12.54
N GLU A 346 37.71 13.87 11.29
CA GLU A 346 36.55 14.58 10.76
C GLU A 346 35.73 13.72 9.83
N TYR A 347 34.42 13.90 9.91
CA TYR A 347 33.45 13.39 8.95
C TYR A 347 32.83 14.58 8.23
N ILE A 348 32.92 14.62 6.90
CA ILE A 348 32.54 15.75 6.08
C ILE A 348 31.50 15.29 5.06
N VAL A 349 30.37 15.94 5.07
CA VAL A 349 29.30 15.79 4.05
C VAL A 349 29.27 17.02 3.17
N ASN A 350 29.45 16.85 1.88
CA ASN A 350 29.32 17.90 0.86
C ASN A 350 28.13 17.58 -0.03
N LEU A 351 27.10 18.41 -0.01
CA LEU A 351 25.93 18.32 -0.88
C LEU A 351 25.85 19.55 -1.76
N ILE A 352 25.65 19.33 -3.08
CA ILE A 352 25.40 20.37 -4.06
C ILE A 352 24.08 20.05 -4.75
N ILE A 353 23.16 21.03 -4.77
CA ILE A 353 21.85 20.90 -5.41
C ILE A 353 21.55 22.15 -6.26
N PRO A 354 20.74 22.06 -7.32
CA PRO A 354 20.23 23.22 -8.04
C PRO A 354 19.14 23.95 -7.23
N VAL A 355 19.07 25.27 -7.35
CA VAL A 355 18.08 26.14 -6.69
C VAL A 355 17.56 27.23 -7.62
#